data_39b2497054a65268967196494f54c893
#
_entry.id   39b2497054a65268967196494f54c893
#
_cell.length_a   1.000
_cell.length_b   1.000
_cell.length_c   1.000
_cell.angle_alpha   90.00
_cell.angle_beta   90.00
_cell.angle_gamma   90.00
#
_symmetry.space_group_name_H-M   'P 1'
#
loop_
_entity.id
_entity.type
_entity.pdbx_description
1 polymer ?
#
loop_
_entity_poly.entity_id
_entity_poly.type
_entity_poly.pdbx_seq_one_letter_code
_entity_poly.pdbx_strand_id
1 'polypeptide(L)'
;DHVLGPIASRDTPGEWMKDPFTPSNGLQPIGPGFRVPFYIASPFTRKGGVFTEHAAHESQTLFIEEWAKANGKPFHVKEMNHWRRQQLSNLVNAFDFSKIDTSIPNIPSVRTPSKDPIRDQYNGAFVCQLKYRNTIQPHVPYGKQKEEDALKVERGYKPVRGHLSEGRYLRFEADHGHVLSWKDENKLTTKKSDSKYDEDTLFVLSWLGSEPKDNRFNVANMKRDKFFTSDLKLTSDRRSAAKFALVDQGNGKGHSIVEEQSKKHVSVDKNGEISLKDGDATMFKTFSVTL
;
A
#
# COMPACT_ATOMS: atom_id res chain seq x y z
N ASP A 1 13.09 9.42 -5.15
CA ASP A 1 12.64 8.34 -4.29
C ASP A 1 13.71 7.25 -4.23
N HIS A 2 14.24 6.98 -3.03
CA HIS A 2 15.38 6.09 -2.82
C HIS A 2 14.98 4.78 -2.12
N VAL A 3 13.70 4.47 -2.08
CA VAL A 3 13.23 3.21 -1.49
C VAL A 3 13.41 2.09 -2.52
N LEU A 4 14.30 1.18 -2.21
CA LEU A 4 14.45 -0.05 -3.00
C LEU A 4 13.24 -0.96 -2.77
N GLY A 5 12.82 -1.65 -3.84
CA GLY A 5 11.85 -2.71 -3.75
C GLY A 5 12.38 -3.93 -2.99
N PRO A 6 11.58 -4.96 -2.81
CA PRO A 6 12.00 -6.20 -2.17
C PRO A 6 13.16 -6.84 -2.93
N ILE A 7 14.07 -7.44 -2.19
CA ILE A 7 15.24 -8.14 -2.74
C ILE A 7 15.06 -9.63 -2.45
N ALA A 8 15.25 -10.44 -3.48
CA ALA A 8 15.21 -11.90 -3.37
C ALA A 8 16.39 -12.44 -2.55
N SER A 9 16.21 -13.61 -1.94
CA SER A 9 17.33 -14.32 -1.32
C SER A 9 18.44 -14.61 -2.36
N ARG A 10 19.69 -14.72 -1.88
CA ARG A 10 20.86 -14.82 -2.74
C ARG A 10 20.81 -15.98 -3.72
N ASP A 11 20.09 -17.04 -3.39
CA ASP A 11 19.99 -18.25 -4.19
C ASP A 11 18.83 -18.25 -5.18
N THR A 12 18.10 -17.15 -5.27
CA THR A 12 16.95 -17.04 -6.18
C THR A 12 17.42 -16.93 -7.63
N PRO A 13 17.11 -17.89 -8.51
CA PRO A 13 17.55 -17.85 -9.89
C PRO A 13 16.98 -16.63 -10.64
N GLY A 14 17.84 -15.94 -11.39
CA GLY A 14 17.46 -14.77 -12.18
C GLY A 14 17.32 -13.47 -11.41
N GLU A 15 17.48 -13.48 -10.07
CA GLU A 15 17.39 -12.25 -9.25
C GLU A 15 18.75 -11.73 -8.79
N TRP A 16 19.84 -12.41 -9.16
CA TRP A 16 21.20 -12.00 -8.86
C TRP A 16 22.07 -12.08 -10.09
N MET A 17 22.87 -11.06 -10.35
CA MET A 17 23.81 -11.02 -11.46
C MET A 17 25.15 -10.44 -11.01
N LYS A 18 26.21 -10.74 -11.75
CA LYS A 18 27.48 -10.03 -11.61
C LYS A 18 27.30 -8.63 -12.17
N ASP A 19 27.77 -7.63 -11.43
CA ASP A 19 27.81 -6.25 -11.93
C ASP A 19 28.68 -6.18 -13.18
N PRO A 20 28.12 -5.83 -14.35
CA PRO A 20 28.88 -5.78 -15.59
C PRO A 20 29.91 -4.64 -15.61
N PHE A 21 29.74 -3.61 -14.77
CA PHE A 21 30.62 -2.44 -14.72
C PHE A 21 31.69 -2.58 -13.62
N THR A 22 31.39 -3.32 -12.57
CA THR A 22 32.30 -3.52 -11.43
C THR A 22 32.26 -4.98 -10.97
N PRO A 23 32.84 -5.90 -11.77
CA PRO A 23 32.79 -7.35 -11.47
C PRO A 23 33.38 -7.74 -10.14
N SER A 24 34.29 -6.92 -9.57
CA SER A 24 34.88 -7.11 -8.25
C SER A 24 33.86 -7.07 -7.10
N ASN A 25 32.69 -6.43 -7.30
CA ASN A 25 31.63 -6.36 -6.31
C ASN A 25 30.87 -7.68 -6.14
N GLY A 26 31.19 -8.70 -6.97
CA GLY A 26 30.52 -10.00 -6.93
C GLY A 26 29.08 -9.95 -7.43
N LEU A 27 28.26 -10.86 -6.87
CA LEU A 27 26.83 -10.92 -7.21
C LEU A 27 26.08 -9.76 -6.55
N GLN A 28 25.31 -9.03 -7.36
CA GLN A 28 24.43 -7.96 -6.93
C GLN A 28 22.97 -8.33 -7.17
N PRO A 29 22.04 -7.92 -6.28
CA PRO A 29 20.62 -8.17 -6.49
C PRO A 29 20.09 -7.30 -7.63
N ILE A 30 19.24 -7.88 -8.48
CA ILE A 30 18.57 -7.14 -9.55
C ILE A 30 17.39 -6.38 -8.96
N GLY A 31 16.47 -7.07 -8.30
CA GLY A 31 15.26 -6.51 -7.73
C GLY A 31 14.33 -5.82 -8.76
N PRO A 32 13.22 -5.24 -8.32
CA PRO A 32 12.29 -4.49 -9.17
C PRO A 32 12.80 -3.12 -9.64
N GLY A 33 13.93 -2.62 -9.11
CA GLY A 33 14.45 -1.30 -9.43
C GLY A 33 13.75 -0.15 -8.69
N PHE A 34 13.90 1.07 -9.23
CA PHE A 34 13.31 2.28 -8.67
C PHE A 34 11.81 2.38 -8.97
N ARG A 35 11.09 3.11 -8.14
CA ARG A 35 9.68 3.40 -8.40
C ARG A 35 9.51 4.25 -9.67
N VAL A 36 8.55 3.88 -10.48
CA VAL A 36 8.17 4.60 -11.69
C VAL A 36 6.70 5.00 -11.63
N PRO A 37 6.29 6.09 -12.27
CA PRO A 37 4.88 6.46 -12.38
C PRO A 37 4.09 5.36 -13.09
N PHE A 38 2.93 5.02 -12.52
CA PHE A 38 1.98 4.09 -13.11
C PHE A 38 0.56 4.59 -12.88
N TYR A 39 -0.26 4.58 -13.93
CA TYR A 39 -1.62 5.09 -13.89
C TYR A 39 -2.60 4.03 -14.39
N ILE A 40 -3.69 3.83 -13.66
CA ILE A 40 -4.80 3.01 -14.09
C ILE A 40 -6.01 3.91 -14.29
N ALA A 41 -6.49 4.04 -15.54
CA ALA A 41 -7.70 4.76 -15.86
C ALA A 41 -8.81 3.76 -16.22
N SER A 42 -9.81 3.64 -15.36
CA SER A 42 -10.90 2.69 -15.53
C SER A 42 -12.16 3.16 -14.79
N PRO A 43 -13.36 2.81 -15.28
CA PRO A 43 -14.59 2.99 -14.52
C PRO A 43 -14.61 2.29 -13.16
N PHE A 44 -13.77 1.30 -12.97
CA PHE A 44 -13.65 0.50 -11.74
C PHE A 44 -12.59 1.00 -10.76
N THR A 45 -11.82 2.05 -11.10
CA THR A 45 -10.80 2.64 -10.22
C THR A 45 -11.18 4.02 -9.70
N ARG A 46 -12.42 4.45 -9.92
CA ARG A 46 -12.95 5.73 -9.48
C ARG A 46 -13.10 5.78 -7.95
N LYS A 47 -13.22 6.99 -7.40
CA LYS A 47 -13.40 7.32 -5.97
C LYS A 47 -12.14 7.31 -5.10
N GLY A 48 -10.98 7.15 -5.70
CA GLY A 48 -9.73 7.18 -4.96
C GLY A 48 -9.55 6.01 -4.00
N GLY A 49 -8.49 6.06 -3.23
CA GLY A 49 -8.08 5.02 -2.28
C GLY A 49 -6.58 4.81 -2.35
N VAL A 50 -6.08 3.98 -1.45
CA VAL A 50 -4.68 3.56 -1.42
C VAL A 50 -4.61 2.07 -1.75
N PHE A 51 -3.93 1.74 -2.85
CA PHE A 51 -3.59 0.37 -3.19
C PHE A 51 -2.24 0.04 -2.55
N THR A 52 -2.19 -0.96 -1.71
CA THR A 52 -1.04 -1.24 -0.83
C THR A 52 -0.20 -2.42 -1.27
N GLU A 53 -0.62 -3.17 -2.28
CA GLU A 53 0.14 -4.31 -2.78
C GLU A 53 1.38 -3.87 -3.55
N HIS A 54 2.43 -4.67 -3.51
CA HIS A 54 3.63 -4.42 -4.28
C HIS A 54 3.35 -4.63 -5.76
N ALA A 55 3.63 -3.64 -6.58
CA ALA A 55 3.43 -3.69 -8.02
C ALA A 55 4.73 -3.31 -8.76
N ALA A 56 4.97 -3.96 -9.87
CA ALA A 56 6.05 -3.66 -10.81
C ALA A 56 5.54 -3.78 -12.25
N HIS A 57 6.39 -3.65 -13.24
CA HIS A 57 5.98 -3.80 -14.64
C HIS A 57 5.35 -5.16 -14.93
N GLU A 58 5.88 -6.21 -14.31
CA GLU A 58 5.38 -7.57 -14.44
C GLU A 58 3.96 -7.76 -13.88
N SER A 59 3.52 -6.87 -13.02
CA SER A 59 2.14 -6.88 -12.51
C SER A 59 1.10 -6.74 -13.63
N GLN A 60 1.43 -6.03 -14.70
CA GLN A 60 0.56 -5.93 -15.88
C GLN A 60 0.41 -7.29 -16.57
N THR A 61 1.50 -8.04 -16.69
CA THR A 61 1.48 -9.40 -17.24
C THR A 61 0.63 -10.32 -16.37
N LEU A 62 0.80 -10.27 -15.05
CA LEU A 62 -0.01 -11.04 -14.11
C LEU A 62 -1.49 -10.68 -14.21
N PHE A 63 -1.82 -9.42 -14.43
CA PHE A 63 -3.20 -8.99 -14.65
C PHE A 63 -3.78 -9.58 -15.94
N ILE A 64 -3.01 -9.59 -17.04
CA ILE A 64 -3.45 -10.16 -18.31
C ILE A 64 -3.62 -11.68 -18.20
N GLU A 65 -2.76 -12.38 -17.44
CA GLU A 65 -2.91 -13.80 -17.15
C GLU A 65 -4.24 -14.09 -16.41
N GLU A 66 -4.56 -13.30 -15.38
CA GLU A 66 -5.83 -13.45 -14.63
C GLU A 66 -7.05 -13.11 -15.51
N TRP A 67 -6.95 -12.07 -16.33
CA TRP A 67 -8.01 -11.73 -17.28
C TRP A 67 -8.24 -12.84 -18.32
N ALA A 68 -7.18 -13.39 -18.88
CA ALA A 68 -7.27 -14.48 -19.86
C ALA A 68 -7.84 -15.73 -19.23
N LYS A 69 -7.44 -16.06 -17.99
CA LYS A 69 -7.99 -17.16 -17.21
C LYS A 69 -9.49 -16.99 -16.97
N ALA A 70 -9.94 -15.78 -16.59
CA ALA A 70 -11.35 -15.47 -16.43
C ALA A 70 -12.17 -15.62 -17.72
N ASN A 71 -11.52 -15.44 -18.89
CA ASN A 71 -12.13 -15.64 -20.21
C ASN A 71 -11.96 -17.07 -20.76
N GLY A 72 -11.56 -18.04 -19.95
CA GLY A 72 -11.39 -19.43 -20.37
C GLY A 72 -10.21 -19.70 -21.29
N LYS A 73 -9.27 -18.77 -21.41
CA LYS A 73 -8.05 -18.86 -22.24
C LYS A 73 -6.79 -18.67 -21.41
N PRO A 74 -6.55 -19.49 -20.37
CA PRO A 74 -5.42 -19.31 -19.49
C PRO A 74 -4.09 -19.44 -20.25
N PHE A 75 -3.15 -18.58 -19.93
CA PHE A 75 -1.76 -18.71 -20.35
C PHE A 75 -0.83 -18.34 -19.20
N HIS A 76 0.45 -18.63 -19.35
CA HIS A 76 1.45 -18.42 -18.33
C HIS A 76 2.77 -18.00 -18.96
N VAL A 77 3.30 -16.87 -18.56
CA VAL A 77 4.60 -16.38 -19.00
C VAL A 77 5.70 -17.11 -18.23
N LYS A 78 6.44 -17.96 -18.92
CA LYS A 78 7.45 -18.86 -18.32
C LYS A 78 8.69 -18.10 -17.81
N GLU A 79 9.00 -16.98 -18.42
CA GLU A 79 10.17 -16.15 -18.12
C GLU A 79 10.06 -15.44 -16.77
N MET A 80 8.83 -15.30 -16.26
CA MET A 80 8.61 -14.71 -14.94
C MET A 80 8.85 -15.78 -13.87
N ASN A 81 9.91 -15.59 -13.09
CA ASN A 81 10.28 -16.56 -12.05
C ASN A 81 9.26 -16.61 -10.90
N HIS A 82 9.36 -17.67 -10.09
CA HIS A 82 8.43 -17.92 -8.99
C HIS A 82 8.45 -16.82 -7.94
N TRP A 83 9.64 -16.29 -7.61
CA TRP A 83 9.78 -15.22 -6.64
C TRP A 83 9.01 -13.96 -7.06
N ARG A 84 9.15 -13.48 -8.29
CA ARG A 84 8.39 -12.31 -8.78
C ARG A 84 6.89 -12.54 -8.74
N ARG A 85 6.44 -13.73 -9.07
CA ARG A 85 5.01 -14.09 -8.98
C ARG A 85 4.47 -14.03 -7.56
N GLN A 86 5.28 -14.41 -6.59
CA GLN A 86 4.90 -14.34 -5.18
C GLN A 86 4.96 -12.89 -4.62
N GLN A 87 5.97 -12.13 -5.04
CA GLN A 87 6.19 -10.78 -4.51
C GLN A 87 5.25 -9.74 -5.11
N LEU A 88 4.84 -9.92 -6.37
CA LEU A 88 4.13 -8.90 -7.12
C LEU A 88 2.61 -9.14 -7.15
N SER A 89 1.88 -8.06 -7.04
CA SER A 89 0.43 -8.03 -7.22
C SER A 89 0.05 -8.34 -8.68
N ASN A 90 -1.08 -9.01 -8.87
CA ASN A 90 -1.74 -9.12 -10.17
C ASN A 90 -2.68 -7.94 -10.47
N LEU A 91 -2.68 -6.90 -9.66
CA LEU A 91 -3.47 -5.67 -9.78
C LEU A 91 -5.00 -5.85 -9.69
N VAL A 92 -5.53 -7.04 -9.56
CA VAL A 92 -6.98 -7.27 -9.53
C VAL A 92 -7.64 -6.47 -8.40
N ASN A 93 -7.02 -6.41 -7.23
CA ASN A 93 -7.52 -5.67 -6.08
C ASN A 93 -7.42 -4.14 -6.22
N ALA A 94 -6.73 -3.63 -7.25
CA ALA A 94 -6.75 -2.20 -7.56
C ALA A 94 -8.12 -1.75 -8.12
N PHE A 95 -8.95 -2.69 -8.58
CA PHE A 95 -10.27 -2.44 -9.16
C PHE A 95 -11.38 -2.73 -8.15
N ASP A 96 -12.43 -1.93 -8.18
CA ASP A 96 -13.68 -2.18 -7.49
C ASP A 96 -14.77 -2.56 -8.51
N PHE A 97 -14.88 -3.84 -8.79
CA PHE A 97 -15.83 -4.35 -9.77
C PHE A 97 -17.30 -4.30 -9.28
N SER A 98 -17.53 -3.97 -8.02
CA SER A 98 -18.89 -3.82 -7.47
C SER A 98 -19.57 -2.51 -7.89
N LYS A 99 -18.78 -1.53 -8.34
CA LYS A 99 -19.27 -0.18 -8.68
C LYS A 99 -18.63 0.32 -9.96
N ILE A 100 -19.47 0.60 -10.93
CA ILE A 100 -19.06 1.22 -12.19
C ILE A 100 -19.29 2.72 -12.10
N ASP A 101 -18.29 3.52 -12.41
CA ASP A 101 -18.40 4.97 -12.56
C ASP A 101 -17.82 5.39 -13.91
N THR A 102 -18.69 5.63 -14.86
CA THR A 102 -18.34 6.04 -16.24
C THR A 102 -18.23 7.54 -16.40
N SER A 103 -18.39 8.32 -15.33
CA SER A 103 -18.25 9.77 -15.40
C SER A 103 -16.85 10.18 -15.89
N ILE A 104 -16.78 11.22 -16.68
CA ILE A 104 -15.50 11.78 -17.15
C ILE A 104 -14.89 12.60 -15.99
N PRO A 105 -13.64 12.30 -15.57
CA PRO A 105 -12.99 13.08 -14.54
C PRO A 105 -12.69 14.51 -15.03
N ASN A 106 -12.92 15.48 -14.16
CA ASN A 106 -12.44 16.83 -14.40
C ASN A 106 -10.93 16.87 -14.10
N ILE A 107 -10.12 16.77 -15.13
CA ILE A 107 -8.65 16.82 -15.02
C ILE A 107 -8.20 18.26 -15.27
N PRO A 108 -7.38 18.85 -14.39
CA PRO A 108 -6.81 20.16 -14.61
C PRO A 108 -6.07 20.25 -15.93
N SER A 109 -6.18 21.38 -16.62
CA SER A 109 -5.43 21.61 -17.85
C SER A 109 -3.92 21.58 -17.58
N VAL A 110 -3.19 20.91 -18.44
CA VAL A 110 -1.73 20.84 -18.39
C VAL A 110 -1.15 22.06 -19.07
N ARG A 111 -0.09 22.65 -18.49
CA ARG A 111 0.67 23.70 -19.18
C ARG A 111 1.34 23.13 -20.42
N THR A 112 1.21 23.83 -21.52
CA THR A 112 1.98 23.51 -22.73
C THR A 112 3.47 23.63 -22.43
N PRO A 113 4.30 22.64 -22.80
CA PRO A 113 5.73 22.72 -22.63
C PRO A 113 6.30 23.97 -23.33
N SER A 114 7.33 24.58 -22.75
CA SER A 114 8.01 25.70 -23.38
C SER A 114 8.78 25.22 -24.61
N LYS A 115 8.65 25.94 -25.69
CA LYS A 115 9.47 25.72 -26.89
C LYS A 115 10.86 26.40 -26.74
N ASP A 116 11.82 25.86 -27.42
CA ASP A 116 13.12 26.47 -27.65
C ASP A 116 12.93 27.81 -28.39
N PRO A 117 13.40 28.95 -27.80
CA PRO A 117 13.16 30.27 -28.39
C PRO A 117 13.90 30.50 -29.72
N ILE A 118 14.87 29.65 -30.07
CA ILE A 118 15.66 29.80 -31.28
C ILE A 118 15.07 28.98 -32.43
N ARG A 119 14.61 27.76 -32.15
CA ARG A 119 14.17 26.80 -33.18
C ARG A 119 12.66 26.57 -33.20
N ASP A 120 11.92 27.17 -32.29
CA ASP A 120 10.47 26.95 -32.07
C ASP A 120 10.08 25.46 -31.92
N GLN A 121 11.00 24.64 -31.40
CA GLN A 121 10.82 23.20 -31.20
C GLN A 121 10.74 22.87 -29.73
N TYR A 122 10.05 21.76 -29.41
CA TYR A 122 10.05 21.22 -28.06
C TYR A 122 11.39 20.55 -27.73
N ASN A 123 12.30 21.32 -27.16
CA ASN A 123 13.60 20.85 -26.73
C ASN A 123 13.78 21.12 -25.23
N GLY A 124 13.22 20.23 -24.40
CA GLY A 124 13.23 20.39 -22.96
C GLY A 124 14.62 20.47 -22.35
N ALA A 125 15.59 19.74 -22.88
CA ALA A 125 16.97 19.78 -22.41
C ALA A 125 17.60 21.15 -22.62
N PHE A 126 17.46 21.75 -23.80
CA PHE A 126 17.98 23.06 -24.10
C PHE A 126 17.29 24.17 -23.31
N VAL A 127 15.97 24.14 -23.20
CA VAL A 127 15.21 25.08 -22.37
C VAL A 127 15.61 24.99 -20.91
N CYS A 128 15.78 23.79 -20.38
CA CYS A 128 16.24 23.54 -19.02
C CYS A 128 17.67 24.10 -18.81
N GLN A 129 18.57 23.83 -19.74
CA GLN A 129 19.94 24.33 -19.69
C GLN A 129 20.00 25.87 -19.72
N LEU A 130 19.23 26.52 -20.58
CA LEU A 130 19.15 27.99 -20.62
C LEU A 130 18.59 28.56 -19.30
N LYS A 131 17.53 27.96 -18.80
CA LYS A 131 16.82 28.44 -17.61
C LYS A 131 17.64 28.28 -16.32
N TYR A 132 18.41 27.20 -16.22
CA TYR A 132 19.10 26.82 -15.00
C TYR A 132 20.62 26.87 -15.11
N ARG A 133 21.17 27.41 -16.20
CA ARG A 133 22.61 27.47 -16.50
C ARG A 133 23.47 28.04 -15.36
N ASN A 134 22.94 29.01 -14.64
CA ASN A 134 23.65 29.70 -13.55
C ASN A 134 23.04 29.38 -12.17
N THR A 135 22.18 28.38 -12.08
CA THR A 135 21.50 28.02 -10.81
C THR A 135 22.18 26.78 -10.26
N ILE A 136 22.83 26.90 -9.12
CA ILE A 136 23.57 25.81 -8.46
C ILE A 136 22.62 24.67 -8.05
N GLN A 137 21.38 25.01 -7.69
CA GLN A 137 20.30 24.07 -7.48
C GLN A 137 19.00 24.66 -7.99
N PRO A 138 18.33 24.01 -8.97
CA PRO A 138 16.94 24.35 -9.24
C PRO A 138 16.12 24.07 -8.00
N HIS A 139 15.25 24.99 -7.62
CA HIS A 139 14.27 24.72 -6.58
C HIS A 139 13.46 23.49 -6.98
N VAL A 140 13.80 22.38 -6.39
CA VAL A 140 13.08 21.13 -6.51
C VAL A 140 12.14 21.10 -5.31
N PRO A 141 10.96 20.61 -5.51
CA PRO A 141 10.51 19.99 -6.75
C PRO A 141 9.39 20.75 -7.47
N TYR A 142 8.84 21.80 -6.94
CA TYR A 142 7.46 22.14 -7.29
C TYR A 142 7.27 23.60 -7.74
N GLY A 143 8.32 24.31 -8.08
CA GLY A 143 8.21 25.69 -8.50
C GLY A 143 7.62 26.59 -7.41
N LYS A 144 6.41 27.11 -7.65
CA LYS A 144 5.68 27.92 -6.66
C LYS A 144 4.83 27.10 -5.68
N GLN A 145 4.76 25.78 -5.84
CA GLN A 145 3.97 24.91 -4.98
C GLN A 145 4.72 24.71 -3.67
N LYS A 146 4.05 24.95 -2.55
CA LYS A 146 4.59 24.63 -1.23
C LYS A 146 4.50 23.14 -1.00
N GLU A 147 5.46 22.57 -0.28
CA GLU A 147 5.44 21.14 0.10
C GLU A 147 4.13 20.75 0.79
N GLU A 148 3.63 21.62 1.67
CA GLU A 148 2.33 21.45 2.32
C GLU A 148 1.17 21.33 1.35
N ASP A 149 1.22 22.02 0.21
CA ASP A 149 0.18 21.95 -0.82
C ASP A 149 0.28 20.66 -1.65
N ALA A 150 1.48 20.14 -1.84
CA ALA A 150 1.69 18.85 -2.53
C ALA A 150 1.10 17.69 -1.74
N LEU A 151 1.16 17.73 -0.41
CA LEU A 151 0.66 16.69 0.48
C LEU A 151 -0.84 16.78 0.78
N LYS A 152 -1.51 17.89 0.46
CA LYS A 152 -2.96 18.08 0.72
C LYS A 152 -3.83 16.96 0.15
N VAL A 153 -3.48 16.43 -1.01
CA VAL A 153 -4.23 15.35 -1.66
C VAL A 153 -4.08 14.03 -0.91
N GLU A 154 -2.99 13.86 -0.18
CA GLU A 154 -2.68 12.64 0.56
C GLU A 154 -3.14 12.69 2.01
N ARG A 155 -3.35 13.87 2.57
CA ARG A 155 -3.79 14.03 3.97
C ARG A 155 -5.17 13.42 4.22
N GLY A 156 -5.36 12.95 5.43
CA GLY A 156 -6.62 12.42 5.95
C GLY A 156 -6.77 10.92 5.78
N TYR A 157 -8.02 10.48 5.76
CA TYR A 157 -8.39 9.06 5.72
C TYR A 157 -8.64 8.60 4.29
N LYS A 158 -7.80 7.70 3.78
CA LYS A 158 -7.95 7.11 2.44
C LYS A 158 -8.29 5.62 2.56
N PRO A 159 -9.39 5.13 1.97
CA PRO A 159 -9.72 3.71 2.01
C PRO A 159 -8.61 2.88 1.38
N VAL A 160 -8.24 1.80 2.05
CA VAL A 160 -7.20 0.88 1.60
C VAL A 160 -7.83 -0.24 0.77
N ARG A 161 -7.14 -0.63 -0.28
CA ARG A 161 -7.46 -1.78 -1.13
C ARG A 161 -6.27 -2.72 -1.21
N GLY A 162 -6.56 -4.02 -1.24
CA GLY A 162 -5.57 -5.06 -1.38
C GLY A 162 -4.91 -5.47 -0.07
N HIS A 163 -3.87 -6.28 -0.18
CA HIS A 163 -3.10 -6.73 0.97
C HIS A 163 -2.45 -5.55 1.68
N LEU A 164 -2.54 -5.56 3.01
CA LEU A 164 -1.93 -4.51 3.82
C LEU A 164 -0.40 -4.61 3.79
N SER A 165 0.25 -3.48 3.97
CA SER A 165 1.70 -3.38 4.09
C SER A 165 2.08 -2.62 5.35
N GLU A 166 3.30 -2.84 5.83
CA GLU A 166 3.82 -2.10 6.98
C GLU A 166 4.20 -0.65 6.64
N GLY A 167 4.49 0.13 7.67
CA GLY A 167 4.97 1.50 7.55
C GLY A 167 3.89 2.57 7.41
N ARG A 168 2.62 2.19 7.35
CA ARG A 168 1.49 3.11 7.27
C ARG A 168 0.79 3.22 8.61
N TYR A 169 0.20 4.40 8.87
CA TYR A 169 -0.81 4.52 9.91
C TYR A 169 -2.14 4.04 9.36
N LEU A 170 -2.74 3.07 10.05
CA LEU A 170 -3.99 2.44 9.64
C LEU A 170 -5.05 2.69 10.69
N ARG A 171 -6.29 2.89 10.24
CA ARG A 171 -7.49 2.95 11.05
C ARG A 171 -8.45 1.86 10.61
N PHE A 172 -9.04 1.16 11.58
CA PHE A 172 -9.98 0.07 11.35
C PHE A 172 -11.37 0.46 11.87
N GLU A 173 -12.32 0.58 10.96
CA GLU A 173 -13.70 0.95 11.28
C GLU A 173 -14.62 -0.24 11.06
N ALA A 174 -15.27 -0.66 12.14
CA ALA A 174 -16.31 -1.68 12.12
C ALA A 174 -17.66 -1.06 11.72
N ASP A 175 -18.63 -1.92 11.43
CA ASP A 175 -20.01 -1.48 11.23
C ASP A 175 -20.57 -0.73 12.44
N HIS A 176 -21.68 -0.05 12.26
CA HIS A 176 -22.32 0.80 13.27
C HIS A 176 -21.48 1.98 13.77
N GLY A 177 -20.46 2.39 13.01
CA GLY A 177 -19.63 3.55 13.33
C GLY A 177 -18.72 3.37 14.53
N HIS A 178 -18.30 2.14 14.81
CA HIS A 178 -17.27 1.87 15.82
C HIS A 178 -15.89 1.77 15.17
N VAL A 179 -14.89 2.41 15.78
CA VAL A 179 -13.49 2.27 15.36
C VAL A 179 -12.68 1.59 16.45
N LEU A 180 -11.73 0.75 16.07
CA LEU A 180 -10.78 0.19 17.01
C LEU A 180 -9.97 1.32 17.66
N SER A 181 -9.73 1.20 18.96
CA SER A 181 -9.03 2.21 19.76
C SER A 181 -8.14 1.53 20.81
N TRP A 182 -6.96 2.10 21.04
CA TRP A 182 -6.04 1.72 22.09
C TRP A 182 -6.01 2.75 23.23
N LYS A 183 -7.07 3.55 23.39
CA LYS A 183 -7.21 4.55 24.46
C LYS A 183 -7.10 3.94 25.85
N ASP A 184 -7.64 2.75 26.05
CA ASP A 184 -7.34 1.93 27.22
C ASP A 184 -5.94 1.29 26.99
N GLU A 185 -4.92 1.81 27.67
CA GLU A 185 -3.53 1.35 27.49
C GLU A 185 -3.31 -0.13 27.85
N ASN A 186 -4.31 -0.82 28.40
CA ASN A 186 -4.23 -2.22 28.79
C ASN A 186 -4.87 -3.17 27.78
N LYS A 187 -5.86 -2.71 27.01
CA LYS A 187 -6.59 -3.57 26.08
C LYS A 187 -7.13 -2.82 24.86
N LEU A 188 -7.38 -3.56 23.80
CA LEU A 188 -8.08 -3.07 22.62
C LEU A 188 -9.54 -2.76 23.00
N THR A 189 -10.00 -1.60 22.62
CA THR A 189 -11.37 -1.11 22.82
C THR A 189 -11.93 -0.57 21.52
N THR A 190 -13.17 -0.11 21.52
CA THR A 190 -13.74 0.69 20.45
C THR A 190 -14.18 2.06 20.97
N LYS A 191 -14.35 2.98 20.06
CA LYS A 191 -15.05 4.23 20.29
C LYS A 191 -15.89 4.58 19.06
N LYS A 192 -16.82 5.53 19.23
CA LYS A 192 -17.59 6.04 18.09
C LYS A 192 -16.66 6.75 17.11
N SER A 193 -16.85 6.44 15.84
CA SER A 193 -16.16 7.10 14.74
C SER A 193 -16.57 8.57 14.70
N ASP A 194 -15.61 9.45 14.70
CA ASP A 194 -15.76 10.84 14.30
C ASP A 194 -14.82 11.14 13.13
N SER A 195 -15.04 12.23 12.46
CA SER A 195 -14.20 12.67 11.35
C SER A 195 -12.87 13.29 11.79
N LYS A 196 -12.66 13.42 13.10
CA LYS A 196 -11.46 14.06 13.65
C LYS A 196 -10.31 13.07 13.70
N TYR A 197 -9.12 13.61 13.46
CA TYR A 197 -7.88 12.90 13.72
C TYR A 197 -7.80 12.53 15.20
N ASP A 198 -7.54 11.27 15.46
CA ASP A 198 -7.42 10.75 16.81
C ASP A 198 -6.36 9.65 16.85
N GLU A 199 -5.25 9.96 17.51
CA GLU A 199 -4.11 9.08 17.65
C GLU A 199 -4.48 7.70 18.19
N ASP A 200 -5.42 7.65 19.14
CA ASP A 200 -5.84 6.40 19.79
C ASP A 200 -6.47 5.39 18.81
N THR A 201 -6.81 5.82 17.60
CA THR A 201 -7.39 4.96 16.57
C THR A 201 -6.40 4.55 15.49
N LEU A 202 -5.14 4.93 15.64
CA LEU A 202 -4.10 4.65 14.64
C LEU A 202 -3.22 3.50 15.06
N PHE A 203 -3.04 2.58 14.13
CA PHE A 203 -2.28 1.35 14.30
C PHE A 203 -1.16 1.27 13.27
N VAL A 204 -0.11 0.56 13.60
CA VAL A 204 1.00 0.26 12.71
C VAL A 204 1.20 -1.23 12.65
N LEU A 205 1.43 -1.75 11.46
CA LEU A 205 1.73 -3.15 11.24
C LEU A 205 3.24 -3.37 11.16
N SER A 206 3.69 -4.45 11.76
CA SER A 206 5.03 -5.00 11.55
C SER A 206 4.89 -6.38 10.92
N TRP A 207 5.39 -6.52 9.72
CA TRP A 207 5.27 -7.74 8.95
C TRP A 207 6.10 -8.89 9.52
N LEU A 208 5.55 -10.10 9.48
CA LEU A 208 6.15 -11.32 10.04
C LEU A 208 6.36 -12.42 9.00
N GLY A 209 5.84 -12.21 7.81
CA GLY A 209 5.95 -13.21 6.73
C GLY A 209 7.27 -13.15 5.99
N SER A 210 7.56 -14.21 5.25
CA SER A 210 8.64 -14.26 4.27
C SER A 210 8.22 -13.73 2.90
N GLU A 211 6.91 -13.56 2.68
CA GLU A 211 6.31 -13.17 1.41
C GLU A 211 5.27 -12.06 1.59
N PRO A 212 5.19 -11.09 0.68
CA PRO A 212 4.28 -9.94 0.80
C PRO A 212 2.79 -10.30 0.88
N LYS A 213 2.41 -11.46 0.35
CA LYS A 213 1.03 -11.97 0.41
C LYS A 213 0.70 -12.69 1.71
N ASP A 214 1.68 -12.81 2.56
CA ASP A 214 1.57 -13.51 3.83
C ASP A 214 0.99 -12.57 4.90
N ASN A 215 -0.20 -12.13 4.78
CA ASN A 215 -0.94 -11.14 5.57
C ASN A 215 -0.79 -11.19 7.11
N ARG A 216 0.37 -11.67 7.61
CA ARG A 216 0.67 -11.87 9.03
C ARG A 216 1.48 -10.73 9.61
N PHE A 217 0.96 -10.14 10.65
CA PHE A 217 1.56 -8.96 11.27
C PHE A 217 1.50 -9.03 12.80
N ASN A 218 2.49 -8.41 13.46
CA ASN A 218 2.23 -7.83 14.77
C ASN A 218 1.53 -6.49 14.57
N VAL A 219 0.53 -6.22 15.37
CA VAL A 219 -0.20 -4.95 15.36
C VAL A 219 0.24 -4.13 16.56
N ALA A 220 0.65 -2.91 16.34
CA ALA A 220 1.07 -1.97 17.37
C ALA A 220 0.22 -0.70 17.33
N ASN A 221 0.22 0.04 18.43
CA ASN A 221 -0.28 1.40 18.47
C ASN A 221 0.57 2.33 17.58
N MET A 222 0.10 3.51 17.30
CA MET A 222 0.79 4.51 16.47
C MET A 222 2.22 4.81 16.96
N LYS A 223 2.42 4.84 18.28
CA LYS A 223 3.73 5.14 18.91
C LYS A 223 4.73 3.98 18.80
N ARG A 224 4.28 2.78 18.41
CA ARG A 224 5.07 1.55 18.31
C ARG A 224 5.69 1.08 19.63
N ASP A 225 5.14 1.50 20.75
CA ASP A 225 5.58 1.13 22.11
C ASP A 225 4.68 0.10 22.80
N LYS A 226 3.50 -0.16 22.23
CA LYS A 226 2.55 -1.15 22.70
C LYS A 226 2.10 -2.06 21.55
N PHE A 227 2.06 -3.36 21.81
CA PHE A 227 1.68 -4.41 20.87
C PHE A 227 0.49 -5.20 21.42
N PHE A 228 -0.33 -5.73 20.51
CA PHE A 228 -1.46 -6.56 20.91
C PHE A 228 -1.05 -8.00 21.16
N THR A 229 -1.57 -8.56 22.25
CA THR A 229 -1.42 -9.96 22.62
C THR A 229 -2.60 -10.80 22.08
N SER A 230 -2.50 -12.13 22.17
CA SER A 230 -3.53 -13.06 21.70
C SER A 230 -4.90 -12.92 22.40
N ASP A 231 -4.93 -12.30 23.58
CA ASP A 231 -6.16 -11.98 24.31
C ASP A 231 -6.60 -10.51 24.14
N LEU A 232 -6.07 -9.83 23.11
CA LEU A 232 -6.35 -8.44 22.76
C LEU A 232 -5.97 -7.42 23.84
N LYS A 233 -5.08 -7.78 24.74
CA LYS A 233 -4.43 -6.84 25.66
C LYS A 233 -3.25 -6.15 24.98
N LEU A 234 -2.73 -5.11 25.63
CA LEU A 234 -1.57 -4.37 25.20
C LEU A 234 -0.36 -4.71 26.07
N THR A 235 0.78 -4.91 25.43
CA THR A 235 2.08 -5.17 26.09
C THR A 235 3.18 -4.32 25.48
N SER A 236 4.13 -3.89 26.29
CA SER A 236 5.36 -3.25 25.80
C SER A 236 6.44 -4.27 25.43
N ASP A 237 6.30 -5.54 25.82
CA ASP A 237 7.21 -6.60 25.39
C ASP A 237 6.83 -7.13 24.01
N ARG A 238 7.60 -6.73 22.99
CA ARG A 238 7.39 -7.18 21.61
C ARG A 238 7.44 -8.70 21.44
N ARG A 239 8.14 -9.42 22.31
CA ARG A 239 8.23 -10.90 22.24
C ARG A 239 6.91 -11.56 22.61
N SER A 240 6.09 -10.87 23.40
CA SER A 240 4.75 -11.31 23.79
C SER A 240 3.66 -10.85 22.80
N ALA A 241 4.04 -10.15 21.72
CA ALA A 241 3.10 -9.71 20.69
C ALA A 241 2.53 -10.90 19.93
N ALA A 242 1.21 -10.94 19.80
CA ALA A 242 0.54 -11.95 18.98
C ALA A 242 0.69 -11.66 17.49
N LYS A 243 0.45 -12.71 16.71
CA LYS A 243 0.39 -12.63 15.24
C LYS A 243 -1.06 -12.56 14.80
N PHE A 244 -1.34 -11.61 13.92
CA PHE A 244 -2.67 -11.44 13.35
C PHE A 244 -2.58 -11.55 11.83
N ALA A 245 -3.50 -12.30 11.24
CA ALA A 245 -3.72 -12.29 9.81
C ALA A 245 -4.78 -11.23 9.47
N LEU A 246 -4.41 -10.28 8.63
CA LEU A 246 -5.29 -9.22 8.13
C LEU A 246 -5.61 -9.51 6.67
N VAL A 247 -6.81 -10.04 6.42
CA VAL A 247 -7.19 -10.60 5.12
C VAL A 247 -8.13 -9.66 4.41
N ASP A 248 -7.72 -9.17 3.24
CA ASP A 248 -8.59 -8.41 2.33
C ASP A 248 -9.72 -9.31 1.81
N GLN A 249 -10.95 -8.86 1.96
CA GLN A 249 -12.15 -9.60 1.53
C GLN A 249 -12.57 -9.26 0.09
N GLY A 250 -11.75 -8.46 -0.59
CA GLY A 250 -11.98 -8.06 -1.97
C GLY A 250 -13.14 -7.09 -2.18
N ASN A 251 -13.22 -6.53 -3.37
CA ASN A 251 -14.31 -5.62 -3.79
C ASN A 251 -14.62 -4.47 -2.83
N GLY A 252 -13.60 -4.01 -2.08
CA GLY A 252 -13.77 -2.90 -1.13
C GLY A 252 -14.61 -3.25 0.11
N LYS A 253 -14.80 -4.53 0.42
CA LYS A 253 -15.50 -4.99 1.63
C LYS A 253 -14.71 -4.71 2.90
N GLY A 254 -13.39 -4.49 2.78
CA GLY A 254 -12.50 -4.28 3.91
C GLY A 254 -11.73 -5.54 4.32
N HIS A 255 -11.19 -5.53 5.53
CA HIS A 255 -10.31 -6.58 6.02
C HIS A 255 -10.93 -7.27 7.23
N SER A 256 -10.78 -8.59 7.31
CA SER A 256 -10.98 -9.33 8.55
C SER A 256 -9.65 -9.44 9.31
N ILE A 257 -9.72 -9.48 10.63
CA ILE A 257 -8.57 -9.61 11.52
C ILE A 257 -8.71 -10.93 12.27
N VAL A 258 -7.76 -11.84 12.07
CA VAL A 258 -7.74 -13.17 12.67
C VAL A 258 -6.53 -13.31 13.58
N GLU A 259 -6.74 -13.70 14.82
CA GLU A 259 -5.64 -14.08 15.71
C GLU A 259 -5.10 -15.45 15.26
N GLU A 260 -3.78 -15.53 15.00
CA GLU A 260 -3.21 -16.66 14.27
C GLU A 260 -3.18 -17.96 15.07
N GLN A 261 -2.98 -17.90 16.37
CA GLN A 261 -2.87 -19.07 17.21
C GLN A 261 -4.24 -19.75 17.46
N SER A 262 -5.23 -18.94 17.85
CA SER A 262 -6.58 -19.43 18.12
C SER A 262 -7.43 -19.60 16.88
N LYS A 263 -7.04 -18.99 15.75
CA LYS A 263 -7.81 -18.87 14.50
C LYS A 263 -9.13 -18.12 14.66
N LYS A 264 -9.31 -17.40 15.77
CA LYS A 264 -10.53 -16.63 16.04
C LYS A 264 -10.45 -15.25 15.40
N HIS A 265 -11.62 -14.78 14.99
CA HIS A 265 -11.77 -13.45 14.42
C HIS A 265 -11.95 -12.39 15.50
N VAL A 266 -11.30 -11.26 15.30
CA VAL A 266 -11.61 -10.04 16.06
C VAL A 266 -12.99 -9.58 15.61
N SER A 267 -13.96 -9.60 16.53
CA SER A 267 -15.34 -9.23 16.27
C SER A 267 -15.75 -8.05 17.14
N VAL A 268 -16.51 -7.14 16.56
CA VAL A 268 -17.09 -5.98 17.24
C VAL A 268 -18.62 -6.09 17.15
N ASP A 269 -19.29 -6.07 18.28
CA ASP A 269 -20.75 -6.12 18.32
C ASP A 269 -21.37 -4.73 18.10
N LYS A 270 -22.72 -4.68 18.06
CA LYS A 270 -23.48 -3.44 17.87
C LYS A 270 -23.28 -2.40 18.98
N ASN A 271 -22.82 -2.83 20.14
CA ASN A 271 -22.53 -1.95 21.28
C ASN A 271 -21.08 -1.48 21.29
N GLY A 272 -20.26 -2.04 20.40
CA GLY A 272 -18.83 -1.75 20.32
C GLY A 272 -17.97 -2.64 21.22
N GLU A 273 -18.51 -3.72 21.77
CA GLU A 273 -17.70 -4.67 22.52
C GLU A 273 -16.87 -5.56 21.61
N ILE A 274 -15.59 -5.69 21.95
CA ILE A 274 -14.61 -6.50 21.19
C ILE A 274 -14.48 -7.88 21.82
N SER A 275 -14.48 -8.90 20.98
CA SER A 275 -14.24 -10.29 21.37
C SER A 275 -13.57 -11.09 20.28
N LEU A 276 -12.93 -12.20 20.65
CA LEU A 276 -12.47 -13.21 19.71
C LEU A 276 -13.53 -14.28 19.54
N LYS A 277 -14.02 -14.47 18.33
CA LYS A 277 -15.10 -15.41 18.01
C LYS A 277 -14.71 -16.38 16.90
N ASP A 278 -15.28 -17.56 16.96
CA ASP A 278 -15.32 -18.48 15.83
C ASP A 278 -16.49 -18.06 14.89
N GLY A 279 -16.31 -18.23 13.59
CA GLY A 279 -17.36 -17.97 12.59
C GLY A 279 -17.33 -16.55 12.03
N ASP A 280 -18.47 -15.84 12.05
CA ASP A 280 -18.63 -14.57 11.35
C ASP A 280 -17.67 -13.49 11.83
N ALA A 281 -16.81 -13.05 10.92
CA ALA A 281 -15.83 -12.00 11.14
C ALA A 281 -16.44 -10.61 10.97
N THR A 282 -16.08 -9.67 11.84
CA THR A 282 -16.31 -8.25 11.54
C THR A 282 -15.47 -7.83 10.36
N MET A 283 -16.09 -7.22 9.36
CA MET A 283 -15.43 -6.60 8.24
C MET A 283 -15.05 -5.18 8.61
N PHE A 284 -13.75 -4.92 8.74
CA PHE A 284 -13.25 -3.59 9.05
C PHE A 284 -12.98 -2.82 7.75
N LYS A 285 -13.64 -1.68 7.59
CA LYS A 285 -13.18 -0.68 6.61
C LYS A 285 -11.84 -0.16 7.07
N THR A 286 -10.83 -0.36 6.25
CA THR A 286 -9.46 0.03 6.60
C THR A 286 -9.09 1.30 5.86
N PHE A 287 -8.54 2.25 6.59
CA PHE A 287 -8.06 3.51 6.05
C PHE A 287 -6.57 3.67 6.31
N SER A 288 -5.84 4.11 5.29
CA SER A 288 -4.51 4.66 5.45
C SER A 288 -4.62 6.12 5.83
N VAL A 289 -3.85 6.53 6.82
CA VAL A 289 -3.91 7.89 7.37
C VAL A 289 -2.59 8.60 7.12
N THR A 290 -2.67 9.75 6.48
CA THR A 290 -1.55 10.69 6.32
C THR A 290 -1.83 11.92 7.17
N LEU A 291 -0.87 12.27 8.02
CA LEU A 291 -0.95 13.35 9.01
C LEU A 291 -0.54 14.68 8.43
#